data_665467df3ae839b27bc16bf8bfbffde5
#
_entry.id   665467df3ae839b27bc16bf8bfbffde5
#
_cell.length_a   1.000
_cell.length_b   1.000
_cell.length_c   1.000
_cell.angle_alpha   90.00
_cell.angle_beta   90.00
_cell.angle_gamma   90.00
#
_symmetry.space_group_name_H-M   'P 1'
#
loop_
_entity.id
_entity.type
_entity.pdbx_description
1 polymer ?
#
loop_
_entity_poly.entity_id
_entity_poly.type
_entity_poly.pdbx_seq_one_letter_code
_entity_poly.pdbx_strand_id
1 'polypeptide(L)'
;PSSKEKGILSTSFRIEPAGSLLLYWSDKNPKNYPERPGKAGSSPVTATSRTTVSRLRDNALTIDFCDVTVKGKTYKKQHFSRAADIAFKAHGFTNGNPWNTSVQYKRNILDRDHFKDGGFTASYHFTVNDAFDYSGIKLVSERPELFTVKINGNLVNALPGEWWLDRSF
;
A
#
# COMPACT_ATOMS: atom_id res chain seq x y z
N PRO A 1 13.00 6.02 28.43
CA PRO A 1 14.07 6.77 29.05
C PRO A 1 14.60 7.79 28.06
N SER A 2 14.78 9.02 28.51
CA SER A 2 15.41 10.07 27.73
C SER A 2 16.81 10.34 28.30
N SER A 3 17.78 10.60 27.44
CA SER A 3 19.13 11.00 27.83
C SER A 3 19.48 12.32 27.16
N LYS A 4 20.25 13.15 27.86
CA LYS A 4 20.80 14.39 27.31
C LYS A 4 22.30 14.29 27.31
N GLU A 5 22.91 14.31 26.11
CA GLU A 5 24.34 14.28 25.94
C GLU A 5 24.73 15.33 24.91
N LYS A 6 25.74 16.16 25.26
CA LYS A 6 26.27 17.22 24.37
C LYS A 6 25.21 18.14 23.74
N GLY A 7 24.17 18.48 24.49
CA GLY A 7 23.09 19.32 23.99
C GLY A 7 22.04 18.61 23.14
N ILE A 8 22.20 17.31 22.88
CA ILE A 8 21.24 16.50 22.15
C ILE A 8 20.37 15.74 23.15
N LEU A 9 19.05 15.86 23.00
CA LEU A 9 18.10 15.04 23.73
C LEU A 9 17.72 13.85 22.87
N SER A 10 17.94 12.66 23.41
CA SER A 10 17.57 11.40 22.77
C SER A 10 16.49 10.71 23.59
N THR A 11 15.48 10.20 22.95
CA THR A 11 14.46 9.35 23.55
C THR A 11 14.19 8.14 22.69
N SER A 12 14.06 6.99 23.33
CA SER A 12 13.71 5.75 22.65
C SER A 12 12.26 5.37 22.97
N PHE A 13 11.53 4.98 21.95
CA PHE A 13 10.16 4.53 22.10
C PHE A 13 9.89 3.37 21.13
N ARG A 14 8.87 2.60 21.44
CA ARG A 14 8.35 1.55 20.58
C ARG A 14 6.93 1.92 20.18
N ILE A 15 6.63 1.79 18.91
CA ILE A 15 5.28 1.93 18.35
C ILE A 15 4.82 0.53 17.99
N GLU A 16 3.70 0.12 18.53
CA GLU A 16 3.06 -1.14 18.17
C GLU A 16 2.42 -1.02 16.76
N PRO A 17 2.19 -2.14 16.06
CA PRO A 17 1.52 -2.11 14.76
C PRO A 17 0.19 -1.34 14.84
N ALA A 18 -0.04 -0.45 13.86
CA ALA A 18 -1.17 0.48 13.82
C ALA A 18 -1.23 1.50 14.98
N GLY A 19 -0.17 1.56 15.79
CA GLY A 19 -0.05 2.56 16.87
C GLY A 19 0.41 3.91 16.34
N SER A 20 0.10 4.95 17.11
CA SER A 20 0.61 6.30 16.90
C SER A 20 1.22 6.86 18.17
N LEU A 21 2.17 7.77 18.05
CA LEU A 21 2.81 8.44 19.17
C LEU A 21 2.88 9.94 18.87
N LEU A 22 2.33 10.73 19.79
CA LEU A 22 2.49 12.17 19.77
C LEU A 22 3.64 12.56 20.72
N LEU A 23 4.67 13.20 20.16
CA LEU A 23 5.77 13.76 20.93
C LEU A 23 5.57 15.25 21.07
N TYR A 24 5.58 15.70 22.31
CA TYR A 24 5.51 17.12 22.64
C TYR A 24 6.83 17.56 23.29
N TRP A 25 7.39 18.62 22.77
CA TRP A 25 8.60 19.24 23.28
C TRP A 25 8.25 20.55 23.99
N SER A 26 8.79 20.77 25.18
CA SER A 26 8.63 22.03 25.92
C SER A 26 9.87 22.36 26.72
N ASP A 27 10.26 23.62 26.72
CA ASP A 27 11.34 24.15 27.58
C ASP A 27 10.90 24.28 29.02
N LYS A 28 9.60 24.25 29.28
CA LYS A 28 9.01 24.32 30.62
C LYS A 28 8.87 22.92 31.16
N ASN A 29 9.44 22.67 32.35
CA ASN A 29 9.24 21.42 33.04
C ASN A 29 7.82 21.43 33.69
N PRO A 30 6.84 20.77 33.08
CA PRO A 30 5.49 20.76 33.64
C PRO A 30 5.48 19.86 34.88
N LYS A 31 5.08 20.44 36.00
CA LYS A 31 5.11 19.79 37.30
C LYS A 31 4.15 18.59 37.49
N ASN A 32 3.35 18.22 36.48
CA ASN A 32 2.27 17.24 36.65
C ASN A 32 2.11 16.32 35.42
N TYR A 33 3.16 15.64 34.99
CA TYR A 33 2.95 14.48 34.14
C TYR A 33 2.67 13.25 34.97
N PRO A 34 1.66 12.45 34.66
CA PRO A 34 1.48 11.16 35.31
C PRO A 34 2.74 10.32 35.10
N GLU A 35 3.23 9.73 36.14
CA GLU A 35 4.35 8.79 36.06
C GLU A 35 3.99 7.71 35.02
N ARG A 36 4.94 7.43 34.16
CA ARG A 36 4.79 6.34 33.21
C ARG A 36 4.54 5.06 34.00
N PRO A 37 3.48 4.29 33.69
CA PRO A 37 3.35 2.98 34.34
C PRO A 37 4.65 2.21 34.08
N GLY A 38 5.25 1.73 35.16
CA GLY A 38 6.50 0.97 35.12
C GLY A 38 6.36 -0.14 34.07
N LYS A 39 7.47 -0.49 33.44
CA LYS A 39 7.46 -1.65 32.53
C LYS A 39 6.84 -2.82 33.27
N ALA A 40 5.66 -3.22 32.86
CA ALA A 40 5.14 -4.52 33.28
C ALA A 40 6.20 -5.55 32.91
N GLY A 41 6.74 -6.23 33.91
CA GLY A 41 7.73 -7.27 33.64
C GLY A 41 7.11 -8.31 32.72
N SER A 42 7.55 -8.37 31.46
CA SER A 42 7.15 -9.44 30.56
C SER A 42 8.01 -10.67 30.91
N SER A 43 7.42 -11.64 31.59
CA SER A 43 8.05 -12.96 31.66
C SER A 43 7.79 -13.68 30.34
N PRO A 44 8.82 -14.27 29.74
CA PRO A 44 8.61 -15.10 28.56
C PRO A 44 7.72 -16.29 28.93
N VAL A 45 6.62 -16.44 28.23
CA VAL A 45 5.78 -17.66 28.36
C VAL A 45 6.30 -18.66 27.34
N THR A 46 6.86 -19.77 27.84
CA THR A 46 7.26 -20.88 26.99
C THR A 46 6.05 -21.75 26.71
N ALA A 47 5.76 -21.97 25.44
CA ALA A 47 4.71 -22.91 25.06
C ALA A 47 5.08 -24.33 25.55
N THR A 48 4.21 -24.95 26.34
CA THR A 48 4.42 -26.30 26.90
C THR A 48 3.87 -27.41 26.01
N SER A 49 3.24 -27.06 24.88
CA SER A 49 2.66 -28.00 23.94
C SER A 49 2.96 -27.61 22.49
N ARG A 50 2.71 -28.55 21.57
CA ARG A 50 2.84 -28.30 20.14
C ARG A 50 1.89 -27.20 19.70
N THR A 51 2.43 -26.11 19.19
CA THR A 51 1.63 -25.01 18.63
C THR A 51 1.20 -25.34 17.22
N THR A 52 -0.10 -25.28 16.97
CA THR A 52 -0.65 -25.37 15.61
C THR A 52 -1.06 -23.96 15.19
N VAL A 53 -0.58 -23.54 14.03
CA VAL A 53 -0.95 -22.27 13.43
C VAL A 53 -1.84 -22.54 12.23
N SER A 54 -3.03 -21.96 12.22
CA SER A 54 -3.94 -22.01 11.09
C SER A 54 -4.27 -20.60 10.61
N ARG A 55 -4.41 -20.45 9.30
CA ARG A 55 -4.88 -19.20 8.72
C ARG A 55 -6.40 -19.13 8.80
N LEU A 56 -6.92 -18.01 9.24
CA LEU A 56 -8.35 -17.73 9.28
C LEU A 56 -8.85 -17.00 8.02
N ARG A 57 -7.94 -16.44 7.22
CA ARG A 57 -8.24 -15.70 6.00
C ARG A 57 -7.27 -16.08 4.90
N ASP A 58 -7.66 -15.82 3.66
CA ASP A 58 -6.81 -16.02 2.50
C ASP A 58 -5.52 -15.20 2.60
N ASN A 59 -4.47 -15.73 1.99
CA ASN A 59 -3.21 -15.02 1.87
C ASN A 59 -3.28 -14.09 0.66
N ALA A 60 -2.75 -12.90 0.80
CA ALA A 60 -2.66 -11.95 -0.30
C ALA A 60 -1.21 -11.56 -0.58
N LEU A 61 -0.89 -11.46 -1.86
CA LEU A 61 0.37 -10.89 -2.35
C LEU A 61 0.04 -9.61 -3.11
N THR A 62 0.58 -8.49 -2.63
CA THR A 62 0.51 -7.23 -3.36
C THR A 62 1.67 -7.20 -4.36
N ILE A 63 1.35 -6.90 -5.63
CA ILE A 63 2.34 -6.80 -6.70
C ILE A 63 2.49 -5.33 -7.05
N ASP A 64 3.56 -4.70 -6.56
CA ASP A 64 3.76 -3.25 -6.62
C ASP A 64 4.50 -2.77 -7.88
N PHE A 65 5.16 -3.68 -8.61
CA PHE A 65 5.98 -3.34 -9.77
C PHE A 65 5.38 -3.89 -11.06
N CYS A 66 5.36 -3.04 -12.09
CA CYS A 66 4.88 -3.41 -13.43
C CYS A 66 5.74 -2.80 -14.52
N ASP A 67 5.59 -3.34 -15.73
CA ASP A 67 5.99 -2.65 -16.96
C ASP A 67 4.79 -1.85 -17.43
N VAL A 68 4.93 -0.52 -17.56
CA VAL A 68 3.86 0.34 -18.05
C VAL A 68 4.13 0.76 -19.50
N THR A 69 3.16 0.52 -20.37
CA THR A 69 3.20 0.97 -21.77
C THR A 69 2.12 2.02 -21.98
N VAL A 70 2.54 3.20 -22.47
CA VAL A 70 1.66 4.33 -22.77
C VAL A 70 2.15 5.02 -24.05
N LYS A 71 1.23 5.35 -24.95
CA LYS A 71 1.54 5.99 -26.26
C LYS A 71 2.72 5.32 -26.99
N GLY A 72 2.71 3.97 -27.03
CA GLY A 72 3.71 3.16 -27.73
C GLY A 72 5.07 3.06 -27.05
N LYS A 73 5.28 3.68 -25.87
CA LYS A 73 6.53 3.61 -25.13
C LYS A 73 6.38 2.76 -23.87
N THR A 74 7.28 1.81 -23.66
CA THR A 74 7.30 0.93 -22.49
C THR A 74 8.40 1.36 -21.50
N TYR A 75 8.00 1.47 -20.24
CA TYR A 75 8.86 1.74 -19.09
C TYR A 75 8.83 0.51 -18.19
N LYS A 76 9.98 -0.15 -18.03
CA LYS A 76 10.08 -1.42 -17.31
C LYS A 76 10.26 -1.23 -15.82
N LYS A 77 9.75 -2.20 -15.04
CA LYS A 77 9.96 -2.33 -13.58
C LYS A 77 9.63 -1.05 -12.82
N GLN A 78 8.52 -0.42 -13.15
CA GLN A 78 8.07 0.78 -12.46
C GLN A 78 7.23 0.39 -11.25
N HIS A 79 7.52 0.99 -10.08
CA HIS A 79 6.61 0.93 -8.94
C HIS A 79 5.27 1.58 -9.34
N PHE A 80 4.15 1.08 -8.83
CA PHE A 80 2.81 1.49 -9.26
C PHE A 80 2.60 3.00 -9.24
N SER A 81 3.11 3.70 -8.22
CA SER A 81 2.99 5.17 -8.13
C SER A 81 3.73 5.88 -9.25
N ARG A 82 4.91 5.38 -9.63
CA ARG A 82 5.68 5.92 -10.74
C ARG A 82 5.04 5.58 -12.08
N ALA A 83 4.50 4.38 -12.21
CA ALA A 83 3.76 3.97 -13.40
C ALA A 83 2.53 4.87 -13.62
N ALA A 84 1.79 5.17 -12.55
CA ALA A 84 0.68 6.12 -12.59
C ALA A 84 1.14 7.51 -13.05
N ASP A 85 2.21 8.06 -12.48
CA ASP A 85 2.76 9.36 -12.89
C ASP A 85 3.15 9.40 -14.38
N ILE A 86 3.76 8.32 -14.87
CA ILE A 86 4.14 8.20 -16.29
C ILE A 86 2.88 8.24 -17.16
N ALA A 87 1.85 7.47 -16.81
CA ALA A 87 0.60 7.43 -17.55
C ALA A 87 -0.09 8.80 -17.56
N PHE A 88 -0.23 9.44 -16.41
CA PHE A 88 -0.84 10.78 -16.31
C PHE A 88 -0.08 11.83 -17.10
N LYS A 89 1.26 11.87 -16.99
CA LYS A 89 2.10 12.83 -17.74
C LYS A 89 1.99 12.63 -19.25
N ALA A 90 1.92 11.40 -19.71
CA ALA A 90 1.74 11.10 -21.12
C ALA A 90 0.39 11.60 -21.68
N HIS A 91 -0.60 11.78 -20.81
CA HIS A 91 -1.91 12.34 -21.14
C HIS A 91 -2.08 13.82 -20.77
N GLY A 92 -0.98 14.56 -20.59
CA GLY A 92 -1.00 16.01 -20.44
C GLY A 92 -1.07 16.54 -19.00
N PHE A 93 -1.06 15.67 -17.99
CA PHE A 93 -0.99 16.08 -16.60
C PHE A 93 0.47 16.37 -16.20
N THR A 94 0.91 17.59 -16.39
CA THR A 94 2.32 17.98 -16.20
C THR A 94 2.87 17.63 -14.82
N ASN A 95 2.04 17.68 -13.80
CA ASN A 95 2.40 17.36 -12.41
C ASN A 95 2.24 15.86 -12.06
N GLY A 96 1.93 15.01 -13.03
CA GLY A 96 1.72 13.57 -12.83
C GLY A 96 0.33 13.24 -12.27
N ASN A 97 0.26 12.19 -11.45
CA ASN A 97 -1.01 11.74 -10.88
C ASN A 97 -1.62 12.82 -9.97
N PRO A 98 -2.80 13.38 -10.30
CA PRO A 98 -3.42 14.43 -9.50
C PRO A 98 -3.85 13.97 -8.10
N TRP A 99 -4.03 12.67 -7.89
CA TRP A 99 -4.37 12.08 -6.59
C TRP A 99 -3.19 12.06 -5.59
N ASN A 100 -1.97 12.30 -6.05
CA ASN A 100 -0.79 12.38 -5.20
C ASN A 100 -0.69 13.71 -4.42
N THR A 101 -1.58 14.67 -4.69
CA THR A 101 -1.58 15.98 -4.03
C THR A 101 -2.76 16.08 -3.07
N SER A 102 -2.57 16.79 -1.97
CA SER A 102 -3.64 17.03 -0.99
C SER A 102 -4.79 17.90 -1.54
N VAL A 103 -4.53 18.64 -2.60
CA VAL A 103 -5.52 19.46 -3.30
C VAL A 103 -5.67 18.94 -4.72
N GLN A 104 -6.85 18.44 -5.02
CA GLN A 104 -7.22 18.00 -6.35
C GLN A 104 -7.79 19.18 -7.14
N TYR A 105 -7.16 19.52 -8.24
CA TYR A 105 -7.67 20.57 -9.12
C TYR A 105 -8.89 20.04 -9.88
N LYS A 106 -10.04 20.65 -9.64
CA LYS A 106 -11.32 20.28 -10.26
C LYS A 106 -11.24 20.10 -11.77
N ARG A 107 -10.56 21.01 -12.48
CA ARG A 107 -10.35 20.94 -13.92
C ARG A 107 -9.56 19.71 -14.37
N ASN A 108 -8.58 19.27 -13.58
CA ASN A 108 -7.76 18.09 -13.92
C ASN A 108 -8.55 16.79 -13.77
N ILE A 109 -9.56 16.79 -12.93
CA ILE A 109 -10.41 15.62 -12.67
C ILE A 109 -11.59 15.59 -13.63
N LEU A 110 -12.18 16.76 -13.92
CA LEU A 110 -13.39 16.90 -14.72
C LEU A 110 -13.13 17.10 -16.22
N ASP A 111 -11.92 17.53 -16.59
CA ASP A 111 -11.54 17.66 -17.99
C ASP A 111 -11.28 16.28 -18.60
N ARG A 112 -12.33 15.71 -19.16
CA ARG A 112 -12.32 14.38 -19.76
C ARG A 112 -11.66 14.34 -21.14
N ASP A 113 -11.36 15.48 -21.74
CA ASP A 113 -10.72 15.54 -23.05
C ASP A 113 -9.28 15.05 -23.01
N HIS A 114 -8.62 15.12 -21.84
CA HIS A 114 -7.31 14.53 -21.62
C HIS A 114 -7.27 13.01 -21.83
N PHE A 115 -8.39 12.34 -21.68
CA PHE A 115 -8.49 10.87 -21.78
C PHE A 115 -9.18 10.39 -23.04
N LYS A 116 -9.54 11.29 -23.96
CA LYS A 116 -10.33 10.95 -25.16
C LYS A 116 -9.66 9.87 -26.02
N ASP A 117 -8.33 9.90 -26.14
CA ASP A 117 -7.51 8.88 -26.80
C ASP A 117 -6.54 8.24 -25.79
N GLY A 118 -6.96 8.17 -24.55
CA GLY A 118 -6.15 7.74 -23.44
C GLY A 118 -6.15 6.23 -23.25
N GLY A 119 -5.21 5.80 -22.45
CA GLY A 119 -5.10 4.43 -22.04
C GLY A 119 -3.64 4.07 -21.77
N PHE A 120 -3.47 2.99 -21.09
CA PHE A 120 -2.15 2.41 -20.81
C PHE A 120 -2.30 0.90 -20.64
N THR A 121 -1.19 0.19 -20.76
CA THR A 121 -1.10 -1.23 -20.40
C THR A 121 -0.13 -1.35 -19.23
N ALA A 122 -0.55 -2.03 -18.17
CA ALA A 122 0.33 -2.43 -17.08
C ALA A 122 0.52 -3.94 -17.11
N SER A 123 1.76 -4.40 -17.24
CA SER A 123 2.12 -5.81 -17.27
C SER A 123 2.86 -6.17 -15.99
N TYR A 124 2.30 -7.09 -15.24
CA TYR A 124 2.85 -7.60 -13.99
C TYR A 124 3.47 -8.97 -14.24
N HIS A 125 4.72 -9.14 -13.82
CA HIS A 125 5.46 -10.39 -14.02
C HIS A 125 5.74 -11.03 -12.68
N PHE A 126 5.24 -12.24 -12.48
CA PHE A 126 5.49 -13.04 -11.29
C PHE A 126 5.48 -14.52 -11.63
N THR A 127 6.12 -15.31 -10.82
CA THR A 127 6.16 -16.76 -10.95
C THR A 127 5.52 -17.38 -9.73
N VAL A 128 4.61 -18.32 -9.96
CA VAL A 128 4.03 -19.15 -8.91
C VAL A 128 4.76 -20.47 -8.88
N ASN A 129 5.11 -20.95 -7.68
CA ASN A 129 5.83 -22.21 -7.51
C ASN A 129 4.96 -23.38 -7.94
N ASP A 130 5.54 -24.34 -8.67
CA ASP A 130 4.85 -25.51 -9.22
C ASP A 130 4.17 -26.41 -8.18
N ALA A 131 4.62 -26.35 -6.91
CA ALA A 131 3.99 -27.07 -5.80
C ALA A 131 2.68 -26.44 -5.30
N PHE A 132 2.23 -25.35 -5.91
CA PHE A 132 1.05 -24.62 -5.47
C PHE A 132 -0.19 -25.01 -6.29
N ASP A 133 -1.31 -25.20 -5.63
CA ASP A 133 -2.61 -25.40 -6.29
C ASP A 133 -3.14 -24.06 -6.81
N TYR A 134 -3.19 -23.91 -8.13
CA TYR A 134 -3.63 -22.68 -8.78
C TYR A 134 -5.15 -22.50 -8.85
N SER A 135 -5.93 -23.56 -8.55
CA SER A 135 -7.39 -23.56 -8.76
C SER A 135 -8.11 -22.51 -7.90
N GLY A 136 -7.51 -22.12 -6.78
CA GLY A 136 -8.04 -21.14 -5.84
C GLY A 136 -7.45 -19.73 -5.97
N ILE A 137 -6.57 -19.47 -6.96
CA ILE A 137 -5.97 -18.13 -7.09
C ILE A 137 -7.00 -17.15 -7.64
N LYS A 138 -7.14 -16.02 -6.95
CA LYS A 138 -7.96 -14.90 -7.39
C LYS A 138 -7.10 -13.66 -7.63
N LEU A 139 -7.40 -12.91 -8.67
CA LEU A 139 -6.86 -11.58 -8.89
C LEU A 139 -7.85 -10.57 -8.35
N VAL A 140 -7.36 -9.66 -7.51
CA VAL A 140 -8.17 -8.55 -6.99
C VAL A 140 -7.71 -7.26 -7.64
N SER A 141 -8.63 -6.54 -8.24
CA SER A 141 -8.39 -5.21 -8.81
C SER A 141 -9.50 -4.28 -8.36
N GLU A 142 -9.13 -3.08 -7.92
CA GLU A 142 -10.09 -2.01 -7.68
C GLU A 142 -10.67 -1.55 -9.02
N ARG A 143 -12.01 -1.39 -9.09
CA ARG A 143 -12.70 -0.93 -10.28
C ARG A 143 -12.38 -1.77 -11.54
N PRO A 144 -12.54 -3.11 -11.49
CA PRO A 144 -12.16 -4.00 -12.59
C PRO A 144 -12.89 -3.69 -13.89
N GLU A 145 -14.06 -3.05 -13.84
CA GLU A 145 -14.84 -2.63 -15.00
C GLU A 145 -14.15 -1.58 -15.88
N LEU A 146 -13.11 -0.93 -15.35
CA LEU A 146 -12.30 0.05 -16.09
C LEU A 146 -11.18 -0.60 -16.92
N PHE A 147 -10.95 -1.88 -16.73
CA PHE A 147 -9.78 -2.57 -17.30
C PHE A 147 -10.18 -3.81 -18.09
N THR A 148 -9.40 -4.09 -19.13
CA THR A 148 -9.38 -5.41 -19.75
C THR A 148 -8.23 -6.20 -19.13
N VAL A 149 -8.55 -7.24 -18.38
CA VAL A 149 -7.55 -8.05 -17.68
C VAL A 149 -7.24 -9.32 -18.47
N LYS A 150 -5.96 -9.61 -18.60
CA LYS A 150 -5.48 -10.85 -19.22
C LYS A 150 -4.45 -11.54 -18.35
N ILE A 151 -4.52 -12.85 -18.23
CA ILE A 151 -3.52 -13.69 -17.57
C ILE A 151 -2.93 -14.63 -18.63
N ASN A 152 -1.63 -14.56 -18.84
CA ASN A 152 -0.93 -15.31 -19.88
C ASN A 152 -1.60 -15.19 -21.26
N GLY A 153 -2.09 -13.99 -21.59
CA GLY A 153 -2.77 -13.70 -22.86
C GLY A 153 -4.27 -14.02 -22.88
N ASN A 154 -4.78 -14.79 -21.93
CA ASN A 154 -6.20 -15.15 -21.85
C ASN A 154 -7.01 -14.09 -21.13
N LEU A 155 -8.16 -13.74 -21.70
CA LEU A 155 -9.09 -12.79 -21.08
C LEU A 155 -9.65 -13.34 -19.77
N VAL A 156 -9.68 -12.52 -18.76
CA VAL A 156 -10.28 -12.83 -17.45
C VAL A 156 -11.47 -11.92 -17.24
N ASN A 157 -12.62 -12.53 -16.96
CA ASN A 157 -13.84 -11.79 -16.63
C ASN A 157 -13.93 -11.54 -15.14
N ALA A 158 -14.39 -10.35 -14.77
CA ALA A 158 -14.66 -10.03 -13.38
C ALA A 158 -15.83 -10.88 -12.85
N LEU A 159 -15.69 -11.38 -11.64
CA LEU A 159 -16.77 -12.04 -10.92
C LEU A 159 -17.57 -10.97 -10.16
N PRO A 160 -18.88 -10.84 -10.39
CA PRO A 160 -19.66 -9.82 -9.74
C PRO A 160 -19.77 -10.08 -8.23
N GLY A 161 -19.56 -9.03 -7.43
CA GLY A 161 -19.87 -9.02 -6.01
C GLY A 161 -18.83 -9.61 -5.07
N GLU A 162 -17.70 -10.07 -5.55
CA GLU A 162 -16.61 -10.55 -4.68
C GLU A 162 -15.63 -9.43 -4.33
N TRP A 163 -15.58 -9.07 -3.03
CA TRP A 163 -14.50 -8.33 -2.40
C TRP A 163 -13.83 -9.23 -1.37
N TRP A 164 -12.53 -9.33 -1.40
CA TRP A 164 -11.80 -9.97 -0.31
C TRP A 164 -11.32 -8.96 0.74
N LEU A 165 -11.21 -7.68 0.39
CA LEU A 165 -10.96 -6.59 1.30
C LEU A 165 -12.25 -6.18 2.03
N ASP A 166 -12.08 -5.61 3.21
CA ASP A 166 -13.19 -5.14 4.03
C ASP A 166 -14.11 -4.19 3.23
N ARG A 167 -15.41 -4.45 3.28
CA ARG A 167 -16.43 -3.62 2.59
C ARG A 167 -16.69 -2.29 3.27
N SER A 168 -16.00 -1.98 4.36
CA SER A 168 -16.13 -0.73 5.10
C SER A 168 -15.35 0.46 4.49
N PHE A 169 -14.68 0.25 3.34
CA PHE A 169 -13.99 1.30 2.60
C PHE A 169 -14.75 1.72 1.35
#